data_2f33007582bd3dc84764659a444f2645
#
_entry.id   2f33007582bd3dc84764659a444f2645
#
_cell.length_a   1.000
_cell.length_b   1.000
_cell.length_c   1.000
_cell.angle_alpha   90.00
_cell.angle_beta   90.00
_cell.angle_gamma   90.00
#
_symmetry.space_group_name_H-M   'P 1'
#
loop_
_entity.id
_entity.type
_entity.pdbx_description
1 polymer ?
#
loop_
_entity_poly.entity_id
_entity_poly.type
_entity_poly.pdbx_seq_one_letter_code
_entity_poly.pdbx_strand_id
1 'polypeptide(L)'
;HTYLDGSSGWLDHDSKGLTFEHYPDHQKVLLRWDRVEKYIDLMIQSDRYLSDKERRAIDFPLELNAASAAEYTALKAQHPDTLVGFEAGGNFMFYGEDAAKVAKVLNSALFTRETALGEVQVTGFPPSLWARKSKELWSAGNDVYLAGLNEDGTHHQTKHLHKEDYLPIGSIINMDGRKFRIDGVDFDKG
;
A
#
# COMPACT_ATOMS: atom_id res chain seq x y z
N HIS A 1 23.34 -9.71 -21.00
CA HIS A 1 24.13 -9.14 -19.90
C HIS A 1 24.33 -10.16 -18.79
N THR A 2 25.51 -10.13 -18.16
CA THR A 2 25.80 -10.93 -16.97
C THR A 2 25.78 -9.98 -15.77
N TYR A 3 25.04 -10.34 -14.73
CA TYR A 3 24.96 -9.57 -13.50
C TYR A 3 26.13 -9.85 -12.57
N LEU A 4 26.33 -9.01 -11.54
CA LEU A 4 27.42 -9.16 -10.58
C LEU A 4 27.36 -10.46 -9.77
N ASP A 5 26.20 -11.08 -9.65
CA ASP A 5 25.98 -12.38 -8.99
C ASP A 5 26.25 -13.58 -9.92
N GLY A 6 26.66 -13.33 -11.16
CA GLY A 6 26.91 -14.38 -12.17
C GLY A 6 25.66 -14.84 -12.93
N SER A 7 24.47 -14.35 -12.58
CA SER A 7 23.26 -14.60 -13.35
C SER A 7 23.29 -13.83 -14.68
N SER A 8 22.43 -14.19 -15.62
CA SER A 8 22.33 -13.54 -16.91
C SER A 8 20.88 -13.15 -17.23
N GLY A 9 20.73 -12.14 -18.07
CA GLY A 9 19.43 -11.68 -18.49
C GLY A 9 19.50 -10.61 -19.58
N TRP A 10 18.34 -10.12 -19.96
CA TRP A 10 18.19 -9.01 -20.88
C TRP A 10 17.95 -7.70 -20.14
N LEU A 11 18.53 -6.64 -20.70
CA LEU A 11 18.27 -5.27 -20.31
C LEU A 11 17.69 -4.56 -21.54
N ASP A 12 16.49 -4.05 -21.41
CA ASP A 12 15.80 -3.21 -22.40
C ASP A 12 15.42 -1.87 -21.78
N HIS A 13 15.12 -0.90 -22.61
CA HIS A 13 14.68 0.41 -22.16
C HIS A 13 13.58 0.97 -23.07
N ASP A 14 12.69 1.72 -22.47
CA ASP A 14 11.64 2.46 -23.14
C ASP A 14 11.40 3.82 -22.48
N SER A 15 10.31 4.51 -22.84
CA SER A 15 9.92 5.77 -22.22
C SER A 15 9.57 5.65 -20.72
N LYS A 16 9.33 4.47 -20.20
CA LYS A 16 8.95 4.21 -18.80
C LYS A 16 10.14 3.92 -17.91
N GLY A 17 11.22 3.32 -18.44
CA GLY A 17 12.39 2.97 -17.67
C GLY A 17 13.24 1.86 -18.28
N LEU A 18 14.02 1.21 -17.42
CA LEU A 18 14.81 0.03 -17.72
C LEU A 18 14.05 -1.21 -17.34
N THR A 19 13.90 -2.16 -18.25
CA THR A 19 13.31 -3.46 -17.98
C THR A 19 14.41 -4.51 -17.94
N PHE A 20 14.45 -5.25 -16.84
CA PHE A 20 15.35 -6.40 -16.66
C PHE A 20 14.53 -7.66 -16.81
N GLU A 21 15.02 -8.59 -17.63
CA GLU A 21 14.47 -9.93 -17.70
C GLU A 21 15.55 -10.92 -17.26
N HIS A 22 15.30 -11.62 -16.15
CA HIS A 22 16.23 -12.57 -15.56
C HIS A 22 16.05 -13.95 -16.20
N TYR A 23 17.15 -14.63 -16.49
CA TYR A 23 17.16 -16.04 -16.93
C TYR A 23 17.58 -16.96 -15.76
N PRO A 24 17.01 -18.14 -15.63
CA PRO A 24 16.10 -18.84 -16.56
C PRO A 24 14.60 -18.63 -16.29
N ASP A 25 14.21 -17.91 -15.24
CA ASP A 25 12.83 -17.82 -14.78
C ASP A 25 11.99 -16.78 -15.54
N HIS A 26 12.59 -16.02 -16.45
CA HIS A 26 11.97 -14.98 -17.25
C HIS A 26 11.22 -13.91 -16.45
N GLN A 27 11.56 -13.74 -15.18
CA GLN A 27 11.00 -12.66 -14.38
C GLN A 27 11.44 -11.32 -14.93
N LYS A 28 10.48 -10.40 -15.07
CA LYS A 28 10.71 -9.03 -15.56
C LYS A 28 10.56 -8.04 -14.42
N VAL A 29 11.53 -7.16 -14.30
CA VAL A 29 11.52 -6.04 -13.34
C VAL A 29 11.67 -4.75 -14.12
N LEU A 30 10.70 -3.85 -13.99
CA LEU A 30 10.76 -2.50 -14.52
C LEU A 30 11.33 -1.55 -13.48
N LEU A 31 12.49 -0.96 -13.77
CA LEU A 31 13.06 0.14 -13.00
C LEU A 31 12.77 1.46 -13.73
N ARG A 32 11.87 2.26 -13.19
CA ARG A 32 11.46 3.54 -13.79
C ARG A 32 12.63 4.53 -13.81
N TRP A 33 12.62 5.44 -14.79
CA TRP A 33 13.71 6.40 -14.99
C TRP A 33 13.99 7.27 -13.75
N ASP A 34 12.96 7.70 -13.05
CA ASP A 34 13.10 8.49 -11.81
C ASP A 34 13.86 7.73 -10.70
N ARG A 35 13.83 6.40 -10.73
CA ARG A 35 14.59 5.55 -9.82
C ARG A 35 16.03 5.36 -10.27
N VAL A 36 16.22 5.16 -11.58
CA VAL A 36 17.57 5.06 -12.18
C VAL A 36 18.38 6.29 -11.84
N GLU A 37 17.82 7.48 -12.04
CA GLU A 37 18.48 8.74 -11.71
C GLU A 37 18.90 8.81 -10.23
N LYS A 38 18.00 8.47 -9.31
CA LYS A 38 18.29 8.42 -7.88
C LYS A 38 19.41 7.45 -7.51
N TYR A 39 19.45 6.28 -8.14
CA TYR A 39 20.54 5.32 -7.91
C TYR A 39 21.88 5.90 -8.38
N ILE A 40 21.90 6.52 -9.56
CA ILE A 40 23.11 7.13 -10.11
C ILE A 40 23.58 8.27 -9.22
N ASP A 41 22.70 9.18 -8.82
CA ASP A 41 23.05 10.31 -7.96
C ASP A 41 23.63 9.84 -6.63
N LEU A 42 23.04 8.85 -5.99
CA LEU A 42 23.53 8.33 -4.71
C LEU A 42 24.85 7.56 -4.86
N MET A 43 25.05 6.84 -5.96
CA MET A 43 26.34 6.19 -6.23
C MET A 43 27.45 7.22 -6.48
N ILE A 44 27.14 8.30 -7.22
CA ILE A 44 28.10 9.40 -7.45
C ILE A 44 28.44 10.10 -6.13
N GLN A 45 27.43 10.40 -5.30
CA GLN A 45 27.64 11.09 -4.02
C GLN A 45 28.43 10.24 -3.02
N SER A 46 28.22 8.92 -3.01
CA SER A 46 28.86 8.00 -2.07
C SER A 46 30.19 7.45 -2.57
N ASP A 47 30.54 7.67 -3.83
CA ASP A 47 31.70 7.07 -4.51
C ASP A 47 31.82 5.55 -4.30
N ARG A 48 30.64 4.88 -4.22
CA ARG A 48 30.54 3.42 -4.03
C ARG A 48 29.20 2.88 -4.52
N TYR A 49 29.16 1.57 -4.69
CA TYR A 49 27.90 0.88 -4.94
C TYR A 49 27.01 0.91 -3.69
N LEU A 50 25.70 1.08 -3.92
CA LEU A 50 24.71 1.08 -2.85
C LEU A 50 24.57 -0.33 -2.23
N SER A 51 24.49 -0.37 -0.91
CA SER A 51 24.15 -1.58 -0.17
C SER A 51 22.69 -1.99 -0.45
N ASP A 52 22.35 -3.26 -0.18
CA ASP A 52 20.97 -3.74 -0.32
C ASP A 52 19.97 -2.94 0.52
N LYS A 53 20.40 -2.48 1.70
CA LYS A 53 19.56 -1.63 2.56
C LYS A 53 19.28 -0.28 1.90
N GLU A 54 20.29 0.34 1.32
CA GLU A 54 20.16 1.65 0.65
C GLU A 54 19.33 1.53 -0.64
N ARG A 55 19.53 0.45 -1.43
CA ARG A 55 18.70 0.18 -2.61
C ARG A 55 17.25 0.00 -2.23
N ARG A 56 16.95 -0.79 -1.20
CA ARG A 56 15.58 -0.98 -0.72
C ARG A 56 14.95 0.34 -0.25
N ALA A 57 15.71 1.23 0.37
CA ALA A 57 15.22 2.54 0.78
C ALA A 57 14.86 3.43 -0.43
N ILE A 58 15.48 3.21 -1.60
CA ILE A 58 15.16 3.91 -2.85
C ILE A 58 13.99 3.25 -3.57
N ASP A 59 13.97 1.91 -3.65
CA ASP A 59 12.92 1.14 -4.32
C ASP A 59 11.58 1.24 -3.57
N PHE A 60 11.67 1.36 -2.24
CA PHE A 60 10.55 1.71 -1.36
C PHE A 60 10.82 3.10 -0.79
N PRO A 61 10.68 4.18 -1.63
CA PRO A 61 10.86 5.53 -1.11
C PRO A 61 10.00 5.68 0.11
N LEU A 62 10.49 6.48 1.05
CA LEU A 62 9.73 6.87 2.24
C LEU A 62 8.25 6.86 1.91
N GLU A 63 7.56 5.85 2.38
CA GLU A 63 6.16 5.60 2.07
C GLU A 63 5.29 6.79 2.43
N LEU A 64 5.82 7.66 3.32
CA LEU A 64 5.32 9.00 3.59
C LEU A 64 6.49 10.00 3.49
N ASN A 65 6.51 10.80 2.44
CA ASN A 65 7.33 12.02 2.38
C ASN A 65 6.64 13.15 3.18
N ALA A 66 7.29 14.30 3.33
CA ALA A 66 6.77 15.39 4.14
C ALA A 66 5.35 15.86 3.72
N ALA A 67 5.06 15.94 2.41
CA ALA A 67 3.76 16.34 1.90
C ALA A 67 2.69 15.26 2.18
N SER A 68 2.97 14.01 1.87
CA SER A 68 2.07 12.88 2.13
C SER A 68 1.85 12.66 3.61
N ALA A 69 2.86 12.88 4.45
CA ALA A 69 2.74 12.79 5.91
C ALA A 69 1.80 13.87 6.48
N ALA A 70 1.87 15.09 5.96
CA ALA A 70 0.94 16.16 6.35
C ALA A 70 -0.50 15.83 5.94
N GLU A 71 -0.70 15.33 4.73
CA GLU A 71 -1.99 14.90 4.21
C GLU A 71 -2.57 13.72 5.02
N TYR A 72 -1.76 12.69 5.28
CA TYR A 72 -2.14 11.56 6.14
C TYR A 72 -2.54 12.02 7.54
N THR A 73 -1.74 12.91 8.15
CA THR A 73 -2.01 13.42 9.51
C THR A 73 -3.33 14.20 9.56
N ALA A 74 -3.59 15.03 8.55
CA ALA A 74 -4.85 15.79 8.45
C ALA A 74 -6.04 14.84 8.29
N LEU A 75 -5.93 13.83 7.43
CA LEU A 75 -6.95 12.81 7.22
C LEU A 75 -7.20 11.99 8.49
N LYS A 76 -6.15 11.55 9.18
CA LYS A 76 -6.26 10.81 10.42
C LYS A 76 -6.89 11.63 11.55
N ALA A 77 -6.63 12.93 11.59
CA ALA A 77 -7.29 13.84 12.55
C ALA A 77 -8.80 13.97 12.31
N GLN A 78 -9.25 13.87 11.06
CA GLN A 78 -10.69 13.85 10.71
C GLN A 78 -11.35 12.49 11.02
N HIS A 79 -10.57 11.41 11.02
CA HIS A 79 -11.04 10.04 11.21
C HIS A 79 -10.21 9.31 12.31
N PRO A 80 -10.21 9.78 13.57
CA PRO A 80 -9.29 9.30 14.60
C PRO A 80 -9.45 7.81 14.92
N ASP A 81 -10.68 7.29 14.88
CA ASP A 81 -11.00 5.89 15.22
C ASP A 81 -11.08 4.97 14.00
N THR A 82 -10.86 5.51 12.81
CA THR A 82 -10.93 4.79 11.54
C THR A 82 -9.56 4.25 11.15
N LEU A 83 -9.49 3.02 10.64
CA LEU A 83 -8.28 2.48 10.02
C LEU A 83 -8.06 3.16 8.67
N VAL A 84 -7.02 3.97 8.57
CA VAL A 84 -6.70 4.74 7.36
C VAL A 84 -5.65 4.02 6.55
N GLY A 85 -6.07 3.44 5.43
CA GLY A 85 -5.19 2.88 4.40
C GLY A 85 -4.84 3.95 3.37
N PHE A 86 -3.56 4.27 3.24
CA PHE A 86 -3.05 5.36 2.42
C PHE A 86 -2.18 4.78 1.31
N GLU A 87 -2.53 5.02 0.05
CA GLU A 87 -1.81 4.42 -1.06
C GLU A 87 -0.43 5.04 -1.20
N ALA A 88 0.59 4.21 -1.01
CA ALA A 88 1.99 4.57 -1.14
C ALA A 88 2.81 3.37 -1.60
N GLY A 89 3.78 3.59 -2.48
CA GLY A 89 4.63 2.51 -3.01
C GLY A 89 3.87 1.38 -3.71
N GLY A 90 2.67 1.67 -4.26
CA GLY A 90 1.83 0.68 -4.92
C GLY A 90 1.05 -0.25 -3.98
N ASN A 91 0.90 0.13 -2.70
CA ASN A 91 0.11 -0.58 -1.71
C ASN A 91 -0.77 0.39 -0.93
N PHE A 92 -1.88 -0.09 -0.37
CA PHE A 92 -2.54 0.60 0.73
C PHE A 92 -1.78 0.30 2.01
N MET A 93 -1.14 1.34 2.58
CA MET A 93 -0.31 1.25 3.76
C MET A 93 -1.03 1.81 4.97
N PHE A 94 -0.83 1.17 6.12
CA PHE A 94 -1.33 1.60 7.42
C PHE A 94 -0.14 1.89 8.31
N TYR A 95 -0.24 2.90 9.18
CA TYR A 95 0.87 3.40 9.97
C TYR A 95 0.55 3.40 11.46
N GLY A 96 1.58 3.22 12.28
CA GLY A 96 1.48 3.31 13.73
C GLY A 96 0.47 2.34 14.35
N GLU A 97 -0.44 2.84 15.16
CA GLU A 97 -1.46 2.03 15.82
C GLU A 97 -2.42 1.34 14.85
N ASP A 98 -2.76 1.99 13.73
CA ASP A 98 -3.58 1.37 12.69
C ASP A 98 -2.86 0.17 12.08
N ALA A 99 -1.56 0.28 11.83
CA ALA A 99 -0.76 -0.84 11.33
C ALA A 99 -0.78 -2.04 12.28
N ALA A 100 -0.63 -1.79 13.58
CA ALA A 100 -0.69 -2.86 14.59
C ALA A 100 -2.06 -3.56 14.63
N LYS A 101 -3.15 -2.79 14.56
CA LYS A 101 -4.52 -3.32 14.50
C LYS A 101 -4.75 -4.14 13.22
N VAL A 102 -4.38 -3.58 12.07
CA VAL A 102 -4.51 -4.23 10.77
C VAL A 102 -3.70 -5.52 10.71
N ALA A 103 -2.44 -5.49 11.13
CA ALA A 103 -1.57 -6.67 11.16
C ALA A 103 -2.17 -7.80 12.00
N LYS A 104 -2.77 -7.46 13.15
CA LYS A 104 -3.44 -8.43 14.02
C LYS A 104 -4.67 -9.07 13.36
N VAL A 105 -5.54 -8.27 12.74
CA VAL A 105 -6.77 -8.77 12.10
C VAL A 105 -6.45 -9.59 10.85
N LEU A 106 -5.55 -9.10 10.01
CA LEU A 106 -5.21 -9.74 8.72
C LEU A 106 -4.15 -10.83 8.85
N ASN A 107 -3.61 -11.05 10.06
CA ASN A 107 -2.45 -11.92 10.31
C ASN A 107 -1.30 -11.63 9.33
N SER A 108 -1.01 -10.34 9.13
CA SER A 108 0.02 -9.86 8.22
C SER A 108 1.29 -9.44 8.97
N ALA A 109 2.41 -9.39 8.24
CA ALA A 109 3.67 -8.92 8.81
C ALA A 109 3.59 -7.43 9.18
N LEU A 110 4.21 -7.08 10.30
CA LEU A 110 4.37 -5.72 10.78
C LEU A 110 5.85 -5.35 10.65
N PHE A 111 6.13 -4.25 9.97
CA PHE A 111 7.48 -3.75 9.73
C PHE A 111 7.68 -2.43 10.43
N THR A 112 8.93 -2.10 10.73
CA THR A 112 9.31 -0.75 11.16
C THR A 112 9.95 -0.02 9.97
N ARG A 113 9.50 1.20 9.71
CA ARG A 113 9.98 2.05 8.62
C ARG A 113 10.28 3.46 9.10
N GLU A 114 11.31 4.04 8.52
CA GLU A 114 11.58 5.47 8.64
C GLU A 114 10.67 6.24 7.68
N THR A 115 9.90 7.17 8.19
CA THR A 115 8.98 8.03 7.43
C THR A 115 9.18 9.49 7.81
N ALA A 116 8.50 10.40 7.16
CA ALA A 116 8.49 11.80 7.59
C ALA A 116 7.81 12.03 8.96
N LEU A 117 7.09 11.02 9.48
CA LEU A 117 6.57 11.00 10.85
C LEU A 117 7.57 10.40 11.85
N GLY A 118 8.80 10.09 11.42
CA GLY A 118 9.79 9.34 12.16
C GLY A 118 9.69 7.83 11.93
N GLU A 119 10.31 7.07 12.81
CA GLU A 119 10.26 5.61 12.78
C GLU A 119 8.87 5.13 13.25
N VAL A 120 8.13 4.47 12.38
CA VAL A 120 6.77 3.99 12.66
C VAL A 120 6.59 2.53 12.22
N GLN A 121 5.67 1.85 12.86
CA GLN A 121 5.22 0.54 12.41
C GLN A 121 4.33 0.69 11.18
N VAL A 122 4.50 -0.22 10.21
CA VAL A 122 3.75 -0.24 8.97
C VAL A 122 3.33 -1.65 8.59
N THR A 123 2.17 -1.76 7.99
CA THR A 123 1.69 -2.95 7.28
C THR A 123 0.83 -2.50 6.12
N GLY A 124 0.55 -3.38 5.18
CA GLY A 124 -0.28 -3.01 4.04
C GLY A 124 -0.61 -4.18 3.14
N PHE A 125 -1.35 -3.88 2.09
CA PHE A 125 -1.71 -4.85 1.07
C PHE A 125 -1.81 -4.19 -0.30
N PRO A 126 -1.57 -4.94 -1.39
CA PRO A 126 -1.68 -4.41 -2.74
C PRO A 126 -3.12 -4.02 -3.09
N PRO A 127 -3.34 -3.01 -3.97
CA PRO A 127 -4.66 -2.55 -4.38
C PRO A 127 -5.54 -3.67 -4.92
N SER A 128 -4.98 -4.67 -5.59
CA SER A 128 -5.73 -5.83 -6.10
C SER A 128 -6.43 -6.66 -5.01
N LEU A 129 -6.03 -6.51 -3.76
CA LEU A 129 -6.63 -7.22 -2.62
C LEU A 129 -7.56 -6.33 -1.77
N TRP A 130 -7.79 -5.06 -2.19
CA TRP A 130 -8.51 -4.09 -1.37
C TRP A 130 -9.88 -4.59 -0.92
N ALA A 131 -10.69 -5.12 -1.83
CA ALA A 131 -12.05 -5.56 -1.53
C ALA A 131 -12.06 -6.65 -0.45
N ARG A 132 -11.22 -7.68 -0.62
CA ARG A 132 -11.13 -8.77 0.34
C ARG A 132 -10.60 -8.31 1.69
N LYS A 133 -9.48 -7.56 1.69
CA LYS A 133 -8.81 -7.14 2.91
C LYS A 133 -9.60 -6.09 3.69
N SER A 134 -10.22 -5.15 3.01
CA SER A 134 -11.11 -4.19 3.66
C SER A 134 -12.33 -4.88 4.27
N LYS A 135 -12.88 -5.90 3.60
CA LYS A 135 -13.97 -6.71 4.15
C LYS A 135 -13.56 -7.44 5.43
N GLU A 136 -12.37 -8.05 5.45
CA GLU A 136 -11.85 -8.70 6.66
C GLU A 136 -11.75 -7.71 7.82
N LEU A 137 -11.20 -6.50 7.59
CA LEU A 137 -11.08 -5.44 8.59
C LEU A 137 -12.47 -4.94 9.05
N TRP A 138 -13.37 -4.70 8.11
CA TRP A 138 -14.71 -4.22 8.38
C TRP A 138 -15.55 -5.25 9.18
N SER A 139 -15.50 -6.52 8.79
CA SER A 139 -16.18 -7.60 9.51
C SER A 139 -15.65 -7.82 10.93
N ALA A 140 -14.42 -7.38 11.22
CA ALA A 140 -13.84 -7.38 12.55
C ALA A 140 -14.27 -6.15 13.40
N GLY A 141 -15.22 -5.34 12.90
CA GLY A 141 -15.80 -4.22 13.65
C GLY A 141 -15.03 -2.91 13.54
N ASN A 142 -14.27 -2.71 12.45
CA ASN A 142 -13.52 -1.49 12.23
C ASN A 142 -14.16 -0.62 11.15
N ASP A 143 -14.09 0.70 11.33
CA ASP A 143 -14.23 1.63 10.23
C ASP A 143 -12.97 1.59 9.38
N VAL A 144 -13.11 1.59 8.06
CA VAL A 144 -11.96 1.49 7.13
C VAL A 144 -12.07 2.59 6.09
N TYR A 145 -11.06 3.43 5.99
CA TYR A 145 -10.94 4.46 4.98
C TYR A 145 -9.74 4.15 4.08
N LEU A 146 -9.94 4.10 2.77
CA LEU A 146 -8.87 3.93 1.80
C LEU A 146 -8.72 5.21 0.99
N ALA A 147 -7.53 5.77 1.01
CA ALA A 147 -7.11 6.93 0.23
C ALA A 147 -6.22 6.47 -0.93
N GLY A 148 -6.70 6.62 -2.14
CA GLY A 148 -5.98 6.27 -3.36
C GLY A 148 -5.13 7.43 -3.87
N LEU A 149 -4.01 7.12 -4.51
CA LEU A 149 -3.05 8.08 -5.02
C LEU A 149 -3.47 8.62 -6.40
N ASN A 150 -3.52 9.93 -6.54
CA ASN A 150 -3.73 10.62 -7.80
C ASN A 150 -2.41 10.73 -8.60
N GLU A 151 -2.52 11.03 -9.88
CA GLU A 151 -1.36 11.26 -10.76
C GLU A 151 -0.48 12.45 -10.32
N ASP A 152 -1.08 13.46 -9.67
CA ASP A 152 -0.39 14.63 -9.14
C ASP A 152 0.27 14.40 -7.77
N GLY A 153 0.15 13.19 -7.21
CA GLY A 153 0.73 12.81 -5.93
C GLY A 153 -0.13 13.14 -4.72
N THR A 154 -1.31 13.73 -4.90
CA THR A 154 -2.32 13.91 -3.84
C THR A 154 -3.16 12.63 -3.67
N HIS A 155 -4.00 12.58 -2.63
CA HIS A 155 -4.84 11.43 -2.37
C HIS A 155 -6.33 11.79 -2.46
N HIS A 156 -7.12 10.79 -2.82
CA HIS A 156 -8.58 10.90 -2.86
C HIS A 156 -9.21 9.73 -2.11
N GLN A 157 -10.43 9.93 -1.63
CA GLN A 157 -11.20 8.84 -1.04
C GLN A 157 -11.55 7.80 -2.10
N THR A 158 -11.00 6.61 -1.96
CA THR A 158 -11.37 5.46 -2.80
C THR A 158 -12.56 4.71 -2.20
N LYS A 159 -12.53 4.47 -0.89
CA LYS A 159 -13.59 3.75 -0.17
C LYS A 159 -13.62 4.18 1.30
N HIS A 160 -14.84 4.28 1.83
CA HIS A 160 -15.06 4.43 3.27
C HIS A 160 -16.13 3.40 3.71
N LEU A 161 -15.75 2.51 4.61
CA LEU A 161 -16.61 1.47 5.17
C LEU A 161 -16.85 1.80 6.65
N HIS A 162 -18.08 2.06 7.01
CA HIS A 162 -18.48 2.30 8.40
C HIS A 162 -18.86 0.98 9.06
N LYS A 163 -18.32 0.70 10.25
CA LYS A 163 -18.59 -0.55 10.97
C LYS A 163 -20.07 -0.79 11.24
N GLU A 164 -20.83 0.30 11.35
CA GLU A 164 -22.28 0.27 11.59
C GLU A 164 -23.06 -0.28 10.39
N ASP A 165 -22.49 -0.15 9.19
CA ASP A 165 -23.11 -0.62 7.96
C ASP A 165 -22.83 -2.12 7.70
N TYR A 166 -22.00 -2.74 8.55
CA TYR A 166 -21.68 -4.15 8.40
C TYR A 166 -22.87 -5.01 8.85
N LEU A 167 -23.49 -5.65 7.86
CA LEU A 167 -24.57 -6.62 8.08
C LEU A 167 -24.01 -8.04 7.83
N PRO A 168 -23.81 -8.85 8.89
CA PRO A 168 -23.36 -10.22 8.72
C PRO A 168 -24.32 -11.02 7.83
N ILE A 169 -23.78 -11.91 7.01
CA ILE A 169 -24.61 -12.86 6.24
C ILE A 169 -25.52 -13.64 7.20
N GLY A 170 -26.79 -13.74 6.87
CA GLY A 170 -27.81 -14.34 7.72
C GLY A 170 -28.57 -13.36 8.61
N SER A 171 -28.11 -12.09 8.71
CA SER A 171 -28.85 -11.04 9.43
C SER A 171 -30.22 -10.81 8.80
N ILE A 172 -31.22 -10.54 9.67
CA ILE A 172 -32.56 -10.17 9.22
C ILE A 172 -32.75 -8.68 9.42
N ILE A 173 -33.00 -7.97 8.35
CA ILE A 173 -33.35 -6.54 8.35
C ILE A 173 -34.85 -6.37 8.07
N ASN A 174 -35.44 -5.32 8.66
CA ASN A 174 -36.83 -4.94 8.40
C ASN A 174 -36.83 -3.63 7.60
N MET A 175 -37.33 -3.68 6.36
CA MET A 175 -37.48 -2.53 5.49
C MET A 175 -38.95 -2.44 5.05
N ASP A 176 -39.59 -1.32 5.32
CA ASP A 176 -40.99 -1.07 4.96
C ASP A 176 -41.96 -2.18 5.41
N GLY A 177 -41.76 -2.72 6.63
CA GLY A 177 -42.57 -3.77 7.20
C GLY A 177 -42.29 -5.16 6.64
N ARG A 178 -41.32 -5.33 5.75
CA ARG A 178 -40.87 -6.60 5.19
C ARG A 178 -39.55 -7.04 5.78
N LYS A 179 -39.43 -8.34 6.06
CA LYS A 179 -38.18 -8.93 6.56
C LYS A 179 -37.36 -9.45 5.40
N PHE A 180 -36.11 -9.05 5.34
CA PHE A 180 -35.13 -9.52 4.36
C PHE A 180 -33.98 -10.19 5.10
N ARG A 181 -33.50 -11.31 4.59
CA ARG A 181 -32.29 -11.96 5.06
C ARG A 181 -31.14 -11.55 4.15
N ILE A 182 -30.00 -11.19 4.76
CA ILE A 182 -28.76 -10.89 4.03
C ILE A 182 -28.12 -12.20 3.59
N ASP A 183 -28.14 -12.49 2.31
CA ASP A 183 -27.55 -13.71 1.74
C ASP A 183 -26.14 -13.46 1.16
N GLY A 184 -25.76 -12.20 0.95
CA GLY A 184 -24.43 -11.80 0.47
C GLY A 184 -24.27 -10.29 0.43
N VAL A 185 -23.04 -9.85 0.33
CA VAL A 185 -22.64 -8.43 0.15
C VAL A 185 -21.78 -8.34 -1.11
N ASP A 186 -22.22 -7.54 -2.09
CA ASP A 186 -21.45 -7.24 -3.29
C ASP A 186 -20.60 -5.99 -3.04
N PHE A 187 -19.31 -6.20 -2.84
CA PHE A 187 -18.36 -5.12 -2.52
C PHE A 187 -18.02 -4.23 -3.72
N ASP A 188 -18.23 -4.73 -4.94
CA ASP A 188 -17.87 -4.00 -6.16
C ASP A 188 -18.96 -3.00 -6.56
N LYS A 189 -20.16 -3.17 -6.03
CA LYS A 189 -21.35 -2.35 -6.37
C LYS A 189 -21.86 -1.50 -5.22
N GLY A 190 -21.26 -1.62 -4.03
CA GLY A 190 -21.71 -1.00 -2.78
C GLY A 190 -21.30 0.44 -2.60
#